data_74b99d313832d2877062e8847d1cc63a
#
_entry.id   74b99d313832d2877062e8847d1cc63a
#
_cell.length_a   1.000
_cell.length_b   1.000
_cell.length_c   1.000
_cell.angle_alpha   90.00
_cell.angle_beta   90.00
_cell.angle_gamma   90.00
#
_symmetry.space_group_name_H-M   'P 1'
#
loop_
_entity.id
_entity.type
_entity.pdbx_description
1 polymer ?
#
loop_
_entity_poly.entity_id
_entity_poly.type
_entity_poly.pdbx_seq_one_letter_code
_entity_poly.pdbx_strand_id
1 'polypeptide(L)'
;AVAAVSWPEQVFRYPQPYTAIPLWDASGVPVSSAIEDTLSSGGMLNYSSIALSLGEYAAPMGTGAALVLLACGLFLWSQKDAHMTASVSFLATCALIAFFFPRQAGLAESDVLVNALPRLQCVRDELLTGAVLFSAVFLINEPYTCAHHRMGRILYGVLVGAITMGFRYYGVYETGVCFALLTVNSISGWMDRTETHLYA
;
A
#
# COMPACT_ATOMS: atom_id res chain seq x y z
N ALA A 1 -0.38 -12.88 2.96
CA ALA A 1 -1.06 -12.92 4.26
C ALA A 1 -0.74 -14.22 5.02
N VAL A 2 -1.18 -15.40 4.51
CA VAL A 2 -0.96 -16.68 5.20
C VAL A 2 0.52 -16.95 5.49
N ALA A 3 1.40 -16.79 4.50
CA ALA A 3 2.85 -16.98 4.68
C ALA A 3 3.44 -16.04 5.74
N ALA A 4 3.00 -14.78 5.79
CA ALA A 4 3.46 -13.81 6.77
C ALA A 4 3.07 -14.17 8.21
N VAL A 5 1.91 -14.80 8.38
CA VAL A 5 1.45 -15.27 9.70
C VAL A 5 2.14 -16.60 10.11
N SER A 6 2.33 -17.51 9.14
CA SER A 6 2.87 -18.85 9.42
C SER A 6 4.40 -18.89 9.57
N TRP A 7 5.10 -18.07 8.78
CA TRP A 7 6.58 -18.03 8.76
C TRP A 7 7.11 -16.59 8.77
N PRO A 8 6.82 -15.81 9.81
CA PRO A 8 7.19 -14.40 9.86
C PRO A 8 8.71 -14.18 9.77
N GLU A 9 9.51 -15.01 10.42
CA GLU A 9 10.98 -14.92 10.39
C GLU A 9 11.57 -15.00 8.97
N GLN A 10 10.93 -15.75 8.10
CA GLN A 10 11.42 -15.95 6.74
C GLN A 10 10.91 -14.86 5.80
N VAL A 11 9.69 -14.38 6.03
CA VAL A 11 9.05 -13.38 5.16
C VAL A 11 9.59 -11.99 5.41
N PHE A 12 9.86 -11.62 6.68
CA PHE A 12 10.35 -10.30 7.07
C PHE A 12 11.87 -10.21 7.26
N ARG A 13 12.61 -11.22 6.86
CA ARG A 13 14.07 -11.20 6.92
C ARG A 13 14.65 -10.46 5.73
N TYR A 14 15.07 -9.23 5.95
CA TYR A 14 15.70 -8.41 4.92
C TYR A 14 17.22 -8.57 4.90
N PRO A 15 17.87 -8.49 3.72
CA PRO A 15 19.33 -8.57 3.63
C PRO A 15 19.98 -7.32 4.22
N GLN A 16 21.12 -7.49 4.87
CA GLN A 16 21.97 -6.38 5.28
C GLN A 16 22.59 -5.70 4.03
N PRO A 17 22.86 -4.40 4.03
CA PRO A 17 22.84 -3.45 5.16
C PRO A 17 21.50 -2.73 5.37
N TYR A 18 20.43 -3.10 4.69
CA TYR A 18 19.18 -2.34 4.70
C TYR A 18 18.40 -2.44 6.02
N THR A 19 18.70 -3.43 6.85
CA THR A 19 18.10 -3.56 8.18
C THR A 19 19.12 -3.32 9.27
N ALA A 20 18.99 -2.21 9.99
CA ALA A 20 19.74 -1.95 11.21
C ALA A 20 18.99 -2.41 12.47
N ILE A 21 17.72 -2.73 12.36
CA ILE A 21 16.82 -3.07 13.47
C ILE A 21 16.56 -4.59 13.45
N PRO A 22 16.56 -5.28 14.61
CA PRO A 22 16.18 -6.68 14.65
C PRO A 22 14.73 -6.84 14.19
N LEU A 23 14.47 -7.88 13.41
CA LEU A 23 13.14 -8.21 12.88
C LEU A 23 12.12 -8.61 13.95
N TRP A 24 12.58 -8.84 15.16
CA TRP A 24 11.80 -9.22 16.31
C TRP A 24 12.11 -8.29 17.48
N ASP A 25 11.09 -7.85 18.16
CA ASP A 25 11.27 -7.18 19.44
C ASP A 25 11.58 -8.20 20.55
N ALA A 26 11.88 -7.71 21.75
CA ALA A 26 12.19 -8.55 22.90
C ALA A 26 11.00 -9.44 23.35
N SER A 27 9.79 -9.15 22.88
CA SER A 27 8.56 -9.92 23.16
C SER A 27 8.27 -11.00 22.11
N GLY A 28 9.11 -11.10 21.07
CA GLY A 28 8.95 -12.12 20.03
C GLY A 28 7.85 -11.78 19.00
N VAL A 29 7.44 -10.51 18.92
CA VAL A 29 6.50 -10.04 17.90
C VAL A 29 7.27 -9.66 16.64
N PRO A 30 6.82 -10.09 15.44
CA PRO A 30 7.47 -9.68 14.20
C PRO A 30 7.34 -8.17 14.02
N VAL A 31 8.46 -7.49 13.86
CA VAL A 31 8.52 -6.08 13.49
C VAL A 31 8.63 -5.93 11.98
N SER A 32 8.09 -4.84 11.47
CA SER A 32 8.17 -4.47 10.07
C SER A 32 9.58 -4.01 9.67
N SER A 33 9.77 -3.60 8.44
CA SER A 33 11.03 -3.02 7.98
C SER A 33 11.41 -1.78 8.79
N ALA A 34 12.70 -1.40 8.76
CA ALA A 34 13.18 -0.18 9.37
C ALA A 34 12.43 1.08 8.88
N ILE A 35 11.90 1.05 7.67
CA ILE A 35 11.05 2.12 7.12
C ILE A 35 9.70 2.16 7.82
N GLU A 36 9.03 1.03 7.94
CA GLU A 36 7.70 0.97 8.57
C GLU A 36 7.79 1.33 10.06
N ASP A 37 8.86 0.92 10.74
CA ASP A 37 9.11 1.33 12.14
C ASP A 37 9.28 2.85 12.25
N THR A 38 10.03 3.46 11.32
CA THR A 38 10.21 4.91 11.30
C THR A 38 8.87 5.63 11.05
N LEU A 39 8.09 5.15 10.11
CA LEU A 39 6.78 5.72 9.80
C LEU A 39 5.76 5.51 10.94
N SER A 40 5.77 4.35 11.57
CA SER A 40 4.86 4.05 12.69
C SER A 40 5.18 4.85 13.95
N SER A 41 6.46 5.17 14.17
CA SER A 41 6.90 6.06 15.25
C SER A 41 6.68 7.55 14.95
N GLY A 42 6.14 7.90 13.80
CA GLY A 42 5.92 9.29 13.38
C GLY A 42 7.18 10.02 12.92
N GLY A 43 8.24 9.27 12.59
CA GLY A 43 9.49 9.81 12.08
C GLY A 43 9.44 10.18 10.59
N MET A 44 10.42 10.95 10.15
CA MET A 44 10.64 11.25 8.73
C MET A 44 11.64 10.27 8.13
N LEU A 45 11.37 9.85 6.89
CA LEU A 45 12.33 9.05 6.15
C LEU A 45 13.50 9.91 5.65
N ASN A 46 14.72 9.53 6.01
CA ASN A 46 15.93 10.20 5.58
C ASN A 46 16.44 9.74 4.20
N TYR A 47 15.59 9.03 3.44
CA TYR A 47 15.93 8.59 2.10
C TYR A 47 15.65 9.68 1.07
N SER A 48 16.54 9.83 0.10
CA SER A 48 16.28 10.70 -1.05
C SER A 48 15.17 10.13 -1.91
N SER A 49 14.44 10.99 -2.63
CA SER A 49 13.38 10.54 -3.55
C SER A 49 13.92 9.58 -4.63
N ILE A 50 15.19 9.72 -4.99
CA ILE A 50 15.86 8.85 -5.96
C ILE A 50 16.09 7.46 -5.35
N ALA A 51 16.61 7.38 -4.13
CA ALA A 51 16.85 6.12 -3.43
C ALA A 51 15.53 5.34 -3.22
N LEU A 52 14.44 6.03 -2.84
CA LEU A 52 13.11 5.44 -2.74
C LEU A 52 12.58 4.91 -4.09
N SER A 53 12.85 5.65 -5.18
CA SER A 53 12.40 5.24 -6.51
C SER A 53 13.18 4.06 -7.09
N LEU A 54 14.48 3.97 -6.75
CA LEU A 54 15.35 2.87 -7.17
C LEU A 54 15.23 1.63 -6.29
N GLY A 55 14.66 1.75 -5.09
CA GLY A 55 14.50 0.64 -4.16
C GLY A 55 15.74 0.37 -3.31
N GLU A 56 16.56 1.39 -3.04
CA GLU A 56 17.74 1.30 -2.17
C GLU A 56 17.35 1.33 -0.68
N TYR A 57 16.36 0.51 -0.30
CA TYR A 57 15.87 0.40 1.06
C TYR A 57 15.35 -1.02 1.35
N ALA A 58 15.18 -1.34 2.63
CA ALA A 58 14.60 -2.61 3.04
C ALA A 58 13.13 -2.69 2.65
N ALA A 59 12.81 -3.56 1.70
CA ALA A 59 11.45 -3.74 1.18
C ALA A 59 11.16 -5.22 0.92
N PRO A 60 9.89 -5.63 0.95
CA PRO A 60 9.49 -6.94 0.50
C PRO A 60 9.94 -7.21 -0.94
N MET A 61 10.27 -8.48 -1.22
CA MET A 61 10.80 -8.86 -2.52
C MET A 61 9.88 -8.41 -3.67
N GLY A 62 10.44 -7.68 -4.64
CA GLY A 62 9.73 -7.19 -5.83
C GLY A 62 8.94 -5.90 -5.64
N THR A 63 8.90 -5.32 -4.44
CA THR A 63 8.10 -4.09 -4.17
C THR A 63 8.93 -2.81 -4.11
N GLY A 64 10.26 -2.91 -3.96
CA GLY A 64 11.12 -1.75 -3.71
C GLY A 64 11.35 -0.85 -4.93
N ALA A 65 11.49 -1.40 -6.13
CA ALA A 65 11.83 -0.63 -7.33
C ALA A 65 10.61 0.07 -7.94
N ALA A 66 10.24 1.23 -7.42
CA ALA A 66 9.06 1.99 -7.87
C ALA A 66 9.11 2.35 -9.36
N LEU A 67 10.28 2.71 -9.91
CA LEU A 67 10.44 3.01 -11.33
C LEU A 67 10.09 1.80 -12.22
N VAL A 68 10.55 0.61 -11.85
CA VAL A 68 10.25 -0.61 -12.59
C VAL A 68 8.76 -0.95 -12.52
N LEU A 69 8.16 -0.79 -11.34
CA LEU A 69 6.72 -1.02 -11.14
C LEU A 69 5.86 -0.06 -11.97
N LEU A 70 6.24 1.23 -12.03
CA LEU A 70 5.55 2.21 -12.87
C LEU A 70 5.70 1.88 -14.37
N ALA A 71 6.89 1.50 -14.81
CA ALA A 71 7.11 1.08 -16.19
C ALA A 71 6.27 -0.15 -16.57
N CYS A 72 6.21 -1.15 -15.68
CA CYS A 72 5.34 -2.32 -15.86
C CYS A 72 3.85 -1.92 -15.89
N GLY A 73 3.43 -1.01 -15.03
CA GLY A 73 2.05 -0.50 -15.02
C GLY A 73 1.68 0.20 -16.33
N LEU A 74 2.57 1.05 -16.85
CA LEU A 74 2.38 1.73 -18.12
C LEU A 74 2.34 0.73 -19.31
N PHE A 75 3.19 -0.29 -19.25
CA PHE A 75 3.19 -1.35 -20.26
C PHE A 75 1.87 -2.13 -20.26
N LEU A 76 1.41 -2.59 -19.10
CA LEU A 76 0.13 -3.28 -18.96
C LEU A 76 -1.06 -2.41 -19.42
N TRP A 77 -1.02 -1.12 -19.11
CA TRP A 77 -2.03 -0.18 -19.60
C TRP A 77 -2.02 -0.06 -21.13
N SER A 78 -0.85 0.01 -21.73
CA SER A 78 -0.71 0.06 -23.19
C SER A 78 -1.29 -1.18 -23.90
N GLN A 79 -1.18 -2.34 -23.27
CA GLN A 79 -1.75 -3.60 -23.78
C GLN A 79 -3.26 -3.75 -23.52
N LYS A 80 -3.88 -2.81 -22.81
CA LYS A 80 -5.30 -2.82 -22.40
C LYS A 80 -5.70 -4.01 -21.50
N ASP A 81 -4.74 -4.73 -20.97
CA ASP A 81 -4.98 -5.88 -20.08
C ASP A 81 -5.33 -5.43 -18.66
N ALA A 82 -4.90 -4.22 -18.26
CA ALA A 82 -5.13 -3.71 -16.94
C ALA A 82 -6.34 -2.75 -16.87
N HIS A 83 -7.22 -3.00 -15.92
CA HIS A 83 -8.34 -2.10 -15.63
C HIS A 83 -7.90 -0.98 -14.70
N MET A 84 -7.26 0.05 -15.25
CA MET A 84 -6.67 1.18 -14.50
C MET A 84 -7.63 1.88 -13.54
N THR A 85 -8.94 1.76 -13.74
CA THR A 85 -9.94 2.43 -12.89
C THR A 85 -9.83 1.99 -11.42
N ALA A 86 -9.65 0.70 -11.15
CA ALA A 86 -9.50 0.18 -9.79
C ALA A 86 -8.16 0.60 -9.17
N SER A 87 -7.06 0.53 -9.94
CA SER A 87 -5.74 0.93 -9.50
C SER A 87 -5.66 2.41 -9.16
N VAL A 88 -6.23 3.26 -10.03
CA VAL A 88 -6.25 4.72 -9.81
C VAL A 88 -7.10 5.08 -8.60
N SER A 89 -8.28 4.46 -8.43
CA SER A 89 -9.11 4.71 -7.24
C SER A 89 -8.44 4.25 -5.95
N PHE A 90 -7.73 3.12 -5.98
CA PHE A 90 -6.95 2.62 -4.86
C PHE A 90 -5.82 3.59 -4.48
N LEU A 91 -4.97 3.99 -5.44
CA LEU A 91 -3.88 4.93 -5.19
C LEU A 91 -4.38 6.29 -4.73
N ALA A 92 -5.46 6.78 -5.35
CA ALA A 92 -6.09 8.04 -4.94
C ALA A 92 -6.60 7.98 -3.49
N THR A 93 -7.22 6.87 -3.08
CA THR A 93 -7.69 6.69 -1.70
C THR A 93 -6.53 6.63 -0.71
N CYS A 94 -5.47 5.87 -1.03
CA CYS A 94 -4.26 5.84 -0.20
C CYS A 94 -3.62 7.23 -0.09
N ALA A 95 -3.50 7.96 -1.20
CA ALA A 95 -2.96 9.31 -1.22
C ALA A 95 -3.80 10.30 -0.40
N LEU A 96 -5.13 10.24 -0.52
CA LEU A 96 -6.04 11.09 0.25
C LEU A 96 -5.92 10.82 1.75
N ILE A 97 -5.92 9.55 2.16
CA ILE A 97 -5.78 9.21 3.57
C ILE A 97 -4.43 9.67 4.10
N ALA A 98 -3.33 9.42 3.39
CA ALA A 98 -1.99 9.87 3.80
C ALA A 98 -1.87 11.40 3.86
N PHE A 99 -2.58 12.13 3.01
CA PHE A 99 -2.60 13.59 3.00
C PHE A 99 -3.38 14.18 4.17
N PHE A 100 -4.58 13.65 4.45
CA PHE A 100 -5.43 14.15 5.52
C PHE A 100 -5.01 13.67 6.90
N PHE A 101 -4.51 12.45 7.00
CA PHE A 101 -4.07 11.80 8.23
C PHE A 101 -2.58 11.40 8.17
N PRO A 102 -1.65 12.37 8.08
CA PRO A 102 -0.22 12.05 8.04
C PRO A 102 0.20 11.39 9.36
N ARG A 103 1.02 10.35 9.26
CA ARG A 103 1.59 9.67 10.45
C ARG A 103 2.68 10.48 11.15
N GLN A 104 3.26 11.47 10.50
CA GLN A 104 4.34 12.28 11.06
C GLN A 104 3.87 13.09 12.28
N ALA A 105 4.67 13.02 13.36
CA ALA A 105 4.39 13.73 14.58
C ALA A 105 4.29 15.25 14.34
N GLY A 106 3.21 15.85 14.85
CA GLY A 106 2.96 17.30 14.73
C GLY A 106 2.33 17.77 13.42
N LEU A 107 2.29 16.95 12.35
CA LEU A 107 1.60 17.34 11.12
C LEU A 107 0.07 17.11 11.18
N ALA A 108 -0.37 16.16 11.96
CA ALA A 108 -1.80 15.82 12.07
C ALA A 108 -2.62 16.99 12.68
N GLU A 109 -2.05 17.74 13.61
CA GLU A 109 -2.69 18.87 14.30
C GLU A 109 -2.47 20.22 13.60
N SER A 110 -1.64 20.25 12.56
CA SER A 110 -1.30 21.50 11.87
C SER A 110 -2.26 21.83 10.72
N ASP A 111 -2.37 23.12 10.40
CA ASP A 111 -3.19 23.60 9.29
C ASP A 111 -2.78 22.98 7.95
N VAL A 112 -3.76 22.40 7.23
CA VAL A 112 -3.57 21.68 5.96
C VAL A 112 -2.93 22.55 4.90
N LEU A 113 -3.33 23.83 4.81
CA LEU A 113 -2.85 24.76 3.77
C LEU A 113 -1.42 25.24 4.01
N VAL A 114 -1.02 25.42 5.26
CA VAL A 114 0.31 25.92 5.61
C VAL A 114 1.38 24.83 5.44
N ASN A 115 1.02 23.58 5.74
CA ASN A 115 1.94 22.45 5.70
C ASN A 115 1.67 21.47 4.54
N ALA A 116 1.25 21.98 3.38
CA ALA A 116 0.98 21.15 2.21
C ALA A 116 2.21 20.40 1.68
N LEU A 117 3.40 21.03 1.70
CA LEU A 117 4.64 20.41 1.22
C LEU A 117 5.08 19.20 2.08
N PRO A 118 5.17 19.30 3.42
CA PRO A 118 5.43 18.13 4.27
C PRO A 118 4.38 17.03 4.12
N ARG A 119 3.11 17.38 3.97
CA ARG A 119 2.03 16.40 3.73
C ARG A 119 2.19 15.66 2.40
N LEU A 120 2.64 16.34 1.35
CA LEU A 120 2.97 15.70 0.08
C LEU A 120 4.17 14.75 0.20
N GLN A 121 5.14 15.06 1.06
CA GLN A 121 6.23 14.13 1.36
C GLN A 121 5.72 12.87 2.07
N CYS A 122 4.79 13.00 3.02
CA CYS A 122 4.12 11.85 3.63
C CYS A 122 3.40 10.99 2.58
N VAL A 123 2.65 11.60 1.67
CA VAL A 123 1.97 10.88 0.58
C VAL A 123 2.98 10.12 -0.29
N ARG A 124 4.07 10.77 -0.66
CA ARG A 124 5.15 10.13 -1.42
C ARG A 124 5.70 8.93 -0.68
N ASP A 125 6.04 9.10 0.60
CA ASP A 125 6.65 8.06 1.41
C ASP A 125 5.70 6.87 1.60
N GLU A 126 4.43 7.12 1.86
CA GLU A 126 3.40 6.08 1.97
C GLU A 126 3.13 5.34 0.65
N LEU A 127 3.16 6.02 -0.48
CA LEU A 127 2.92 5.39 -1.78
C LEU A 127 4.13 4.62 -2.30
N LEU A 128 5.35 5.14 -2.09
CA LEU A 128 6.57 4.53 -2.61
C LEU A 128 7.09 3.39 -1.73
N THR A 129 6.68 3.34 -0.46
CA THR A 129 7.12 2.30 0.48
C THR A 129 6.10 1.16 0.60
N GLY A 130 6.58 0.01 1.04
CA GLY A 130 5.76 -1.19 1.19
C GLY A 130 5.26 -1.75 -0.15
N ALA A 131 4.16 -2.48 -0.11
CA ALA A 131 3.63 -3.17 -1.27
C ALA A 131 2.52 -2.40 -2.02
N VAL A 132 2.33 -1.09 -1.76
CA VAL A 132 1.21 -0.30 -2.30
C VAL A 132 1.27 -0.22 -3.82
N LEU A 133 2.40 0.21 -4.39
CA LEU A 133 2.58 0.30 -5.85
C LEU A 133 2.50 -1.07 -6.53
N PHE A 134 3.15 -2.08 -5.97
CA PHE A 134 3.09 -3.43 -6.49
C PHE A 134 1.64 -3.94 -6.55
N SER A 135 0.88 -3.70 -5.50
CA SER A 135 -0.53 -4.11 -5.42
C SER A 135 -1.41 -3.34 -6.39
N ALA A 136 -1.15 -2.05 -6.59
CA ALA A 136 -1.87 -1.23 -7.56
C ALA A 136 -1.68 -1.73 -9.00
N VAL A 137 -0.47 -2.18 -9.33
CA VAL A 137 -0.14 -2.61 -10.69
C VAL A 137 -0.59 -4.05 -10.96
N PHE A 138 -0.32 -4.97 -10.04
CA PHE A 138 -0.50 -6.40 -10.28
C PHE A 138 -1.70 -6.99 -9.54
N LEU A 139 -1.83 -6.77 -8.23
CA LEU A 139 -2.81 -7.50 -7.41
C LEU A 139 -4.25 -7.03 -7.63
N ILE A 140 -4.45 -5.73 -7.80
CA ILE A 140 -5.80 -5.14 -7.97
C ILE A 140 -6.35 -5.37 -9.37
N ASN A 141 -5.46 -5.53 -10.36
CA ASN A 141 -5.84 -5.73 -11.75
C ASN A 141 -6.14 -7.18 -12.12
N GLU A 142 -6.17 -8.08 -11.15
CA GLU A 142 -6.49 -9.48 -11.42
C GLU A 142 -7.94 -9.62 -11.92
N PRO A 143 -8.15 -10.17 -13.14
CA PRO A 143 -9.46 -10.17 -13.79
C PRO A 143 -10.52 -10.99 -13.05
N TYR A 144 -10.13 -11.97 -12.25
CA TYR A 144 -11.05 -12.87 -11.55
C TYR A 144 -11.62 -12.30 -10.26
N THR A 145 -10.94 -11.36 -9.63
CA THR A 145 -11.32 -10.81 -8.32
C THR A 145 -11.85 -9.38 -8.40
N CYS A 146 -11.51 -8.68 -9.48
CA CYS A 146 -11.95 -7.30 -9.69
C CYS A 146 -13.41 -7.27 -10.17
N ALA A 147 -14.20 -6.31 -9.66
CA ALA A 147 -15.59 -6.08 -10.06
C ALA A 147 -15.70 -5.83 -11.58
N HIS A 148 -16.79 -6.31 -12.20
CA HIS A 148 -16.98 -6.23 -13.65
C HIS A 148 -17.40 -4.82 -14.12
N HIS A 149 -18.22 -4.11 -13.34
CA HIS A 149 -18.70 -2.79 -13.67
C HIS A 149 -17.74 -1.67 -13.27
N ARG A 150 -17.79 -0.52 -13.98
CA ARG A 150 -16.90 0.62 -13.69
C ARG A 150 -17.07 1.17 -12.28
N MET A 151 -18.31 1.30 -11.82
CA MET A 151 -18.61 1.81 -10.49
C MET A 151 -18.15 0.81 -9.41
N GLY A 152 -18.37 -0.48 -9.61
CA GLY A 152 -17.85 -1.53 -8.74
C GLY A 152 -16.34 -1.51 -8.62
N ARG A 153 -15.62 -1.27 -9.71
CA ARG A 153 -14.15 -1.12 -9.70
C ARG A 153 -13.68 0.07 -8.89
N ILE A 154 -14.38 1.21 -8.99
CA ILE A 154 -14.06 2.38 -8.18
C ILE A 154 -14.28 2.07 -6.70
N LEU A 155 -15.44 1.52 -6.36
CA LEU A 155 -15.79 1.16 -4.99
C LEU A 155 -14.83 0.11 -4.42
N TYR A 156 -14.49 -0.90 -5.22
CA TYR A 156 -13.50 -1.92 -4.87
C TYR A 156 -12.15 -1.29 -4.55
N GLY A 157 -11.63 -0.42 -5.42
CA GLY A 157 -10.36 0.27 -5.20
C GLY A 157 -10.39 1.16 -3.95
N VAL A 158 -11.47 1.88 -3.71
CA VAL A 158 -11.66 2.71 -2.52
C VAL A 158 -11.65 1.86 -1.24
N LEU A 159 -12.39 0.76 -1.22
CA LEU A 159 -12.46 -0.14 -0.06
C LEU A 159 -11.09 -0.80 0.22
N VAL A 160 -10.43 -1.33 -0.82
CA VAL A 160 -9.09 -1.91 -0.65
C VAL A 160 -8.12 -0.85 -0.15
N GLY A 161 -8.17 0.38 -0.68
CA GLY A 161 -7.30 1.48 -0.24
C GLY A 161 -7.52 1.87 1.22
N ALA A 162 -8.78 2.04 1.63
CA ALA A 162 -9.12 2.41 2.99
C ALA A 162 -8.68 1.33 4.01
N ILE A 163 -8.96 0.06 3.71
CA ILE A 163 -8.58 -1.06 4.58
C ILE A 163 -7.06 -1.23 4.61
N THR A 164 -6.38 -1.05 3.46
CA THR A 164 -4.91 -1.10 3.40
C THR A 164 -4.27 -0.06 4.30
N MET A 165 -4.73 1.19 4.22
CA MET A 165 -4.21 2.27 5.08
C MET A 165 -4.56 2.01 6.55
N GLY A 166 -5.74 1.44 6.84
CA GLY A 166 -6.09 0.98 8.18
C GLY A 166 -5.10 -0.04 8.73
N PHE A 167 -4.77 -1.08 7.94
CA PHE A 167 -3.78 -2.08 8.35
C PHE A 167 -2.37 -1.50 8.48
N ARG A 168 -1.99 -0.53 7.64
CA ARG A 168 -0.69 0.15 7.76
C ARG A 168 -0.59 1.04 8.99
N TYR A 169 -1.67 1.71 9.38
CA TYR A 169 -1.65 2.65 10.50
C TYR A 169 -1.77 1.96 11.86
N TYR A 170 -2.52 0.87 11.92
CA TYR A 170 -2.82 0.17 13.17
C TYR A 170 -2.26 -1.26 13.23
N GLY A 171 -1.80 -1.78 12.10
CA GLY A 171 -1.26 -3.14 12.02
C GLY A 171 0.23 -3.19 12.26
N VAL A 172 0.71 -4.39 12.53
CA VAL A 172 2.15 -4.70 12.72
C VAL A 172 2.82 -5.11 11.41
N TYR A 173 2.03 -5.55 10.41
CA TYR A 173 2.56 -6.12 9.18
C TYR A 173 2.65 -5.11 8.05
N GLU A 174 3.83 -4.97 7.46
CA GLU A 174 4.10 -4.13 6.29
C GLU A 174 3.25 -4.50 5.06
N THR A 175 2.90 -5.78 4.91
CA THR A 175 2.08 -6.29 3.80
C THR A 175 0.58 -6.21 4.06
N GLY A 176 0.11 -5.15 4.70
CA GLY A 176 -1.31 -4.94 5.03
C GLY A 176 -2.25 -5.01 3.82
N VAL A 177 -1.77 -4.69 2.62
CA VAL A 177 -2.54 -4.81 1.37
C VAL A 177 -3.06 -6.21 1.12
N CYS A 178 -2.27 -7.26 1.43
CA CYS A 178 -2.70 -8.64 1.25
C CYS A 178 -3.91 -9.00 2.11
N PHE A 179 -3.97 -8.48 3.33
CA PHE A 179 -5.12 -8.68 4.22
C PHE A 179 -6.33 -7.89 3.75
N ALA A 180 -6.11 -6.66 3.26
CA ALA A 180 -7.16 -5.82 2.68
C ALA A 180 -7.80 -6.50 1.47
N LEU A 181 -6.99 -7.04 0.55
CA LEU A 181 -7.48 -7.77 -0.62
C LEU A 181 -8.29 -9.00 -0.24
N LEU A 182 -7.81 -9.81 0.71
CA LEU A 182 -8.57 -10.97 1.19
C LEU A 182 -9.94 -10.58 1.76
N THR A 183 -9.98 -9.50 2.54
CA THR A 183 -11.22 -9.00 3.13
C THR A 183 -12.19 -8.50 2.05
N VAL A 184 -11.73 -7.68 1.11
CA VAL A 184 -12.59 -7.10 0.07
C VAL A 184 -13.02 -8.16 -0.94
N ASN A 185 -12.13 -9.10 -1.31
CA ASN A 185 -12.47 -10.19 -2.22
C ASN A 185 -13.58 -11.10 -1.66
N SER A 186 -13.66 -11.26 -0.34
CA SER A 186 -14.76 -11.99 0.29
C SER A 186 -16.12 -11.30 0.07
N ILE A 187 -16.12 -9.98 -0.14
CA ILE A 187 -17.33 -9.16 -0.28
C ILE A 187 -17.61 -8.84 -1.76
N SER A 188 -16.61 -8.97 -2.65
CA SER A 188 -16.73 -8.55 -4.06
C SER A 188 -17.88 -9.23 -4.81
N GLY A 189 -18.12 -10.51 -4.56
CA GLY A 189 -19.25 -11.23 -5.15
C GLY A 189 -20.63 -10.73 -4.71
N TRP A 190 -20.74 -10.11 -3.54
CA TRP A 190 -21.96 -9.43 -3.11
C TRP A 190 -22.10 -8.05 -3.78
N MET A 191 -21.01 -7.34 -4.00
CA MET A 191 -20.98 -6.05 -4.70
C MET A 191 -21.50 -6.19 -6.14
N ASP A 192 -21.05 -7.21 -6.88
CA ASP A 192 -21.50 -7.45 -8.26
C ASP A 192 -23.01 -7.78 -8.33
N ARG A 193 -23.54 -8.49 -7.34
CA ARG A 193 -24.98 -8.79 -7.27
C ARG A 193 -25.85 -7.56 -7.01
N THR A 194 -25.40 -6.66 -6.15
CA THR A 194 -26.15 -5.43 -5.85
C THR A 194 -26.17 -4.47 -7.04
N GLU A 195 -25.10 -4.41 -7.82
CA GLU A 195 -25.06 -3.58 -9.03
C GLU A 195 -25.99 -4.08 -10.13
N THR A 196 -26.05 -5.40 -10.37
CA THR A 196 -26.99 -5.96 -11.36
C THR A 196 -28.44 -5.66 -11.03
N HIS A 197 -28.82 -5.55 -9.75
CA HIS A 197 -30.15 -5.14 -9.33
C HIS A 197 -30.46 -3.64 -9.50
N LEU A 198 -29.42 -2.78 -9.52
CA LEU A 198 -29.59 -1.34 -9.70
C LEU A 198 -29.74 -0.93 -11.19
N TYR A 199 -29.27 -1.76 -12.11
CA TYR A 199 -29.32 -1.51 -13.55
C TYR A 199 -30.35 -2.37 -14.30
N ALA A 200 -31.10 -3.24 -13.62
CA ALA A 200 -32.26 -3.99 -14.13
C ALA A 200 -33.54 -3.25 -13.80
#